data_44a89aa8ac7be7d040d3e6bb09ef7364
#
_entry.id   44a89aa8ac7be7d040d3e6bb09ef7364
#
_cell.length_a   1.000
_cell.length_b   1.000
_cell.length_c   1.000
_cell.angle_alpha   90.00
_cell.angle_beta   90.00
_cell.angle_gamma   90.00
#
_symmetry.space_group_name_H-M   'P 1'
#
loop_
_entity.id
_entity.type
_entity.pdbx_description
1 polymer ?
#
loop_
_entity_poly.entity_id
_entity_poly.type
_entity_poly.pdbx_seq_one_letter_code
_entity_poly.pdbx_strand_id
1 'polypeptide(L)'
;ATRLAKTSKAVRENLKFPDIIGLQEVENLGALQSLATRISTDAIANAQPDPLYAAYLVEGNDVGGIDVGYLVKTAVVSGVTPRVTVNSVVQEDAGELFVNPDASTELLNDRPNLRLMATVNFAGGQTSAITLVNVHLRSLNSVGATTPGSNGWLTDGERVRAKRQKQAESLANLVQARQVGSAAERILVLGDYNAFEVNDGFGHSFGVIRGVPVPDNETAVPGDGVDLVNPDLTDLATTLPVAQRYSYTFDGNAQ
;
A
#
# COMPACT_ATOMS: atom_id res chain seq x y z
N ALA A 1 -13.24 16.92 13.38
CA ALA A 1 -12.55 18.22 13.09
C ALA A 1 -11.04 18.16 13.38
N THR A 2 -10.61 17.62 14.54
CA THR A 2 -9.17 17.64 14.93
C THR A 2 -8.30 16.70 14.08
N ARG A 3 -8.77 15.51 13.72
CA ARG A 3 -8.01 14.55 12.88
C ARG A 3 -7.75 15.14 11.49
N LEU A 4 -8.79 15.57 10.79
CA LEU A 4 -8.67 16.20 9.46
C LEU A 4 -7.70 17.40 9.48
N ALA A 5 -7.75 18.24 10.53
CA ALA A 5 -6.85 19.39 10.66
C ALA A 5 -5.39 18.96 10.81
N LYS A 6 -5.10 17.93 11.61
CA LYS A 6 -3.74 17.39 11.76
C LYS A 6 -3.22 16.80 10.46
N THR A 7 -4.03 15.99 9.78
CA THR A 7 -3.65 15.38 8.51
C THR A 7 -3.45 16.44 7.43
N SER A 8 -4.36 17.43 7.32
CA SER A 8 -4.18 18.57 6.42
C SER A 8 -2.87 19.31 6.69
N LYS A 9 -2.54 19.58 7.96
CA LYS A 9 -1.27 20.22 8.33
C LYS A 9 -0.07 19.36 7.90
N ALA A 10 -0.10 18.05 8.13
CA ALA A 10 0.97 17.14 7.71
C ALA A 10 1.17 17.17 6.18
N VAL A 11 0.10 17.10 5.40
CA VAL A 11 0.18 17.18 3.93
C VAL A 11 0.77 18.49 3.46
N ARG A 12 0.37 19.62 4.07
CA ARG A 12 0.82 20.95 3.65
C ARG A 12 2.24 21.28 4.11
N GLU A 13 2.57 21.00 5.38
CA GLU A 13 3.78 21.49 6.02
C GLU A 13 4.93 20.47 5.99
N ASN A 14 4.63 19.17 6.09
CA ASN A 14 5.63 18.11 6.09
C ASN A 14 5.82 17.52 4.69
N LEU A 15 4.75 17.03 4.07
CA LEU A 15 4.80 16.39 2.75
C LEU A 15 4.89 17.41 1.60
N LYS A 16 4.61 18.70 1.82
CA LYS A 16 4.73 19.78 0.82
C LYS A 16 3.87 19.56 -0.42
N PHE A 17 2.65 19.09 -0.24
CA PHE A 17 1.68 18.87 -1.32
C PHE A 17 2.17 17.91 -2.41
N PRO A 18 2.41 16.61 -2.11
CA PRO A 18 2.80 15.63 -3.12
C PRO A 18 1.81 15.59 -4.28
N ASP A 19 2.26 15.13 -5.43
CA ASP A 19 1.39 15.00 -6.61
C ASP A 19 0.34 13.90 -6.43
N ILE A 20 0.72 12.80 -5.74
CA ILE A 20 -0.15 11.68 -5.40
C ILE A 20 0.14 11.28 -3.96
N ILE A 21 -0.90 11.00 -3.18
CA ILE A 21 -0.81 10.50 -1.81
C ILE A 21 -1.59 9.20 -1.74
N GLY A 22 -0.94 8.09 -1.34
CA GLY A 22 -1.60 6.87 -0.92
C GLY A 22 -1.98 6.98 0.56
N LEU A 23 -3.20 6.62 0.89
CA LEU A 23 -3.70 6.61 2.27
C LEU A 23 -4.22 5.21 2.61
N GLN A 24 -4.02 4.82 3.85
CA GLN A 24 -4.55 3.60 4.44
C GLN A 24 -5.52 3.97 5.57
N GLU A 25 -6.32 3.00 6.02
CA GLU A 25 -7.32 3.17 7.08
C GLU A 25 -8.32 4.29 6.79
N VAL A 26 -8.72 4.42 5.52
CA VAL A 26 -9.73 5.38 5.09
C VAL A 26 -11.10 4.75 5.25
N GLU A 27 -11.96 5.38 6.06
CA GLU A 27 -13.30 4.86 6.37
C GLU A 27 -14.20 4.74 5.12
N ASN A 28 -14.14 5.71 4.21
CA ASN A 28 -14.90 5.72 2.97
C ASN A 28 -14.46 6.88 2.05
N LEU A 29 -14.98 6.88 0.83
CA LEU A 29 -14.70 7.95 -0.13
C LEU A 29 -15.10 9.34 0.39
N GLY A 30 -16.20 9.46 1.13
CA GLY A 30 -16.66 10.73 1.70
C GLY A 30 -15.70 11.31 2.75
N ALA A 31 -15.08 10.45 3.56
CA ALA A 31 -14.04 10.85 4.51
C ALA A 31 -12.81 11.39 3.76
N LEU A 32 -12.41 10.72 2.69
CA LEU A 32 -11.28 11.12 1.85
C LEU A 32 -11.54 12.44 1.12
N GLN A 33 -12.73 12.64 0.59
CA GLN A 33 -13.19 13.91 -0.02
C GLN A 33 -13.21 15.05 1.00
N SER A 34 -13.63 14.75 2.23
CA SER A 34 -13.60 15.72 3.33
C SER A 34 -12.18 16.15 3.69
N LEU A 35 -11.22 15.22 3.63
CA LEU A 35 -9.80 15.53 3.79
C LEU A 35 -9.27 16.41 2.65
N ALA A 36 -9.59 16.07 1.39
CA ALA A 36 -9.21 16.88 0.22
C ALA A 36 -9.72 18.32 0.34
N THR A 37 -11.00 18.49 0.66
CA THR A 37 -11.64 19.80 0.90
C THR A 37 -10.96 20.57 2.05
N ARG A 38 -10.63 19.85 3.12
CA ARG A 38 -9.95 20.46 4.26
C ARG A 38 -8.54 20.94 3.89
N ILE A 39 -7.79 20.20 3.10
CA ILE A 39 -6.46 20.59 2.62
C ILE A 39 -6.56 21.88 1.78
N SER A 40 -7.51 21.92 0.82
CA SER A 40 -7.76 23.12 -0.01
C SER A 40 -8.11 24.34 0.83
N THR A 41 -9.06 24.19 1.76
CA THR A 41 -9.48 25.28 2.65
C THR A 41 -8.31 25.84 3.48
N ASP A 42 -7.54 24.93 4.08
CA ASP A 42 -6.39 25.33 4.90
C ASP A 42 -5.24 25.90 4.06
N ALA A 43 -5.01 25.42 2.83
CA ALA A 43 -4.02 25.96 1.91
C ALA A 43 -4.35 27.43 1.57
N ILE A 44 -5.60 27.70 1.15
CA ILE A 44 -6.07 29.05 0.80
C ILE A 44 -5.96 29.99 2.03
N ALA A 45 -6.42 29.52 3.19
CA ALA A 45 -6.36 30.31 4.43
C ALA A 45 -4.92 30.66 4.87
N ASN A 46 -3.91 29.91 4.42
CA ASN A 46 -2.50 30.15 4.71
C ASN A 46 -1.73 30.72 3.50
N ALA A 47 -2.42 31.27 2.51
CA ALA A 47 -1.83 31.84 1.29
C ALA A 47 -0.90 30.85 0.56
N GLN A 48 -1.20 29.55 0.63
CA GLN A 48 -0.50 28.50 -0.09
C GLN A 48 -1.27 28.15 -1.36
N PRO A 49 -0.60 27.65 -2.43
CA PRO A 49 -1.27 27.17 -3.62
C PRO A 49 -2.25 26.04 -3.27
N ASP A 50 -3.48 26.11 -3.81
CA ASP A 50 -4.45 25.02 -3.66
C ASP A 50 -4.06 23.84 -4.56
N PRO A 51 -3.84 22.64 -4.00
CA PRO A 51 -3.48 21.46 -4.77
C PRO A 51 -4.66 20.89 -5.57
N LEU A 52 -5.90 21.24 -5.23
CA LEU A 52 -7.13 20.72 -5.81
C LEU A 52 -7.13 19.19 -5.84
N TYR A 53 -6.92 18.54 -4.70
CA TYR A 53 -6.88 17.09 -4.63
C TYR A 53 -8.23 16.46 -5.00
N ALA A 54 -8.20 15.54 -5.97
CA ALA A 54 -9.30 14.61 -6.25
C ALA A 54 -9.09 13.32 -5.43
N ALA A 55 -10.17 12.78 -4.88
CA ALA A 55 -10.16 11.59 -4.03
C ALA A 55 -10.61 10.36 -4.83
N TYR A 56 -9.91 9.25 -4.65
CA TYR A 56 -10.20 7.95 -5.26
C TYR A 56 -10.13 6.85 -4.22
N LEU A 57 -11.17 6.06 -4.11
CA LEU A 57 -11.29 4.90 -3.23
C LEU A 57 -12.32 3.95 -3.84
N VAL A 58 -12.07 2.65 -3.72
CA VAL A 58 -13.04 1.59 -3.99
C VAL A 58 -13.22 0.83 -2.68
N GLU A 59 -14.46 0.71 -2.21
CA GLU A 59 -14.80 0.00 -0.97
C GLU A 59 -14.37 -1.47 -1.07
N GLY A 60 -13.69 -1.96 -0.05
CA GLY A 60 -13.19 -3.31 0.06
C GLY A 60 -14.09 -4.25 0.85
N ASN A 61 -13.48 -5.25 1.47
CA ASN A 61 -14.16 -6.33 2.18
C ASN A 61 -13.93 -6.27 3.70
N ASP A 62 -13.24 -5.25 4.20
CA ASP A 62 -12.92 -5.14 5.63
C ASP A 62 -14.16 -4.89 6.47
N VAL A 63 -14.42 -5.77 7.44
CA VAL A 63 -15.57 -5.64 8.35
C VAL A 63 -15.46 -4.44 9.29
N GLY A 64 -14.27 -3.89 9.47
CA GLY A 64 -14.01 -2.65 10.20
C GLY A 64 -14.28 -1.40 9.37
N GLY A 65 -14.57 -1.57 8.06
CA GLY A 65 -14.87 -0.48 7.14
C GLY A 65 -13.68 0.46 6.92
N ILE A 66 -12.48 -0.09 6.80
CA ILE A 66 -11.28 0.68 6.47
C ILE A 66 -10.67 0.19 5.17
N ASP A 67 -10.36 1.12 4.29
CA ASP A 67 -9.86 0.85 2.94
C ASP A 67 -8.58 1.63 2.63
N VAL A 68 -8.07 1.41 1.42
CA VAL A 68 -6.96 2.18 0.85
C VAL A 68 -7.50 3.16 -0.19
N GLY A 69 -6.90 4.35 -0.27
CA GLY A 69 -7.34 5.36 -1.21
C GLY A 69 -6.22 6.27 -1.69
N TYR A 70 -6.54 7.13 -2.64
CA TYR A 70 -5.61 8.12 -3.17
C TYR A 70 -6.18 9.53 -3.12
N LEU A 71 -5.33 10.50 -2.80
CA LEU A 71 -5.50 11.89 -3.15
C LEU A 71 -4.57 12.24 -4.31
N VAL A 72 -5.12 12.77 -5.38
CA VAL A 72 -4.40 13.08 -6.62
C VAL A 72 -4.51 14.56 -6.93
N LYS A 73 -3.37 15.24 -7.09
CA LYS A 73 -3.29 16.67 -7.34
C LYS A 73 -3.75 17.01 -8.76
N THR A 74 -4.83 17.79 -8.86
CA THR A 74 -5.41 18.20 -10.14
C THR A 74 -5.19 19.69 -10.45
N ALA A 75 -4.49 20.43 -9.59
CA ALA A 75 -4.13 21.82 -9.88
C ALA A 75 -3.44 21.93 -11.25
N VAL A 76 -3.86 22.93 -12.03
CA VAL A 76 -3.39 23.12 -13.41
C VAL A 76 -1.91 23.51 -13.44
N VAL A 77 -1.13 22.89 -14.30
CA VAL A 77 0.30 23.21 -14.52
C VAL A 77 0.54 24.04 -15.78
N SER A 78 -0.34 23.93 -16.79
CA SER A 78 -0.26 24.72 -18.02
C SER A 78 -1.61 24.70 -18.74
N GLY A 79 -2.11 25.86 -19.14
CA GLY A 79 -3.40 25.98 -19.85
C GLY A 79 -4.54 25.34 -19.06
N VAL A 80 -5.05 24.21 -19.52
CA VAL A 80 -6.09 23.40 -18.85
C VAL A 80 -5.55 22.05 -18.36
N THR A 81 -4.24 21.81 -18.50
CA THR A 81 -3.60 20.52 -18.17
C THR A 81 -3.42 20.39 -16.65
N PRO A 82 -4.04 19.40 -16.00
CA PRO A 82 -3.86 19.16 -14.57
C PRO A 82 -2.44 18.62 -14.27
N ARG A 83 -1.96 18.79 -13.03
CA ARG A 83 -0.68 18.21 -12.60
C ARG A 83 -0.64 16.70 -12.78
N VAL A 84 -1.71 16.02 -12.43
CA VAL A 84 -1.85 14.58 -12.63
C VAL A 84 -3.16 14.28 -13.37
N THR A 85 -3.05 13.53 -14.45
CA THR A 85 -4.18 12.94 -15.17
C THR A 85 -4.34 11.50 -14.70
N VAL A 86 -5.47 11.14 -14.13
CA VAL A 86 -5.80 9.77 -13.73
C VAL A 86 -6.32 9.02 -14.96
N ASN A 87 -5.68 7.91 -15.29
CA ASN A 87 -6.04 7.08 -16.43
C ASN A 87 -6.98 5.94 -16.01
N SER A 88 -6.70 5.32 -14.85
CA SER A 88 -7.58 4.32 -14.24
C SER A 88 -7.31 4.16 -12.75
N VAL A 89 -8.35 3.77 -12.01
CA VAL A 89 -8.25 3.29 -10.63
C VAL A 89 -8.99 1.95 -10.57
N VAL A 90 -8.30 0.90 -10.16
CA VAL A 90 -8.82 -0.47 -10.17
C VAL A 90 -8.43 -1.16 -8.87
N GLN A 91 -9.39 -1.82 -8.26
CA GLN A 91 -9.15 -2.71 -7.14
C GLN A 91 -8.67 -4.07 -7.69
N GLU A 92 -7.52 -4.52 -7.23
CA GLU A 92 -6.92 -5.78 -7.64
C GLU A 92 -7.21 -6.86 -6.59
N ASP A 93 -7.36 -8.10 -7.03
CA ASP A 93 -7.45 -9.30 -6.18
C ASP A 93 -8.57 -9.29 -5.11
N ALA A 94 -9.63 -8.50 -5.34
CA ALA A 94 -10.74 -8.34 -4.40
C ALA A 94 -11.54 -9.63 -4.15
N GLY A 95 -11.55 -10.55 -5.10
CA GLY A 95 -12.22 -11.85 -5.02
C GLY A 95 -11.27 -13.02 -4.80
N GLU A 96 -9.98 -12.80 -4.58
CA GLU A 96 -9.02 -13.88 -4.37
C GLU A 96 -9.30 -14.60 -3.06
N LEU A 97 -9.21 -15.93 -3.10
CA LEU A 97 -9.55 -16.77 -1.96
C LEU A 97 -8.30 -17.34 -1.28
N PHE A 98 -8.31 -17.27 0.03
CA PHE A 98 -7.40 -18.01 0.90
C PHE A 98 -8.02 -19.38 1.23
N VAL A 99 -7.30 -20.44 0.91
CA VAL A 99 -7.74 -21.82 1.15
C VAL A 99 -7.13 -22.33 2.45
N ASN A 100 -7.98 -22.73 3.38
CA ASN A 100 -7.58 -23.27 4.66
C ASN A 100 -7.28 -24.80 4.59
N PRO A 101 -6.58 -25.39 5.57
CA PRO A 101 -6.27 -26.82 5.57
C PRO A 101 -7.49 -27.77 5.55
N ASP A 102 -8.64 -27.35 6.07
CA ASP A 102 -9.90 -28.09 6.02
C ASP A 102 -10.67 -27.90 4.69
N ALA A 103 -10.03 -27.29 3.69
CA ALA A 103 -10.59 -26.92 2.40
C ALA A 103 -11.69 -25.84 2.43
N SER A 104 -11.97 -25.23 3.57
CA SER A 104 -12.80 -24.03 3.62
C SER A 104 -12.05 -22.83 2.99
N THR A 105 -12.79 -21.85 2.50
CA THR A 105 -12.21 -20.65 1.88
C THR A 105 -12.71 -19.39 2.54
N GLU A 106 -11.87 -18.37 2.51
CA GLU A 106 -12.22 -17.00 2.89
C GLU A 106 -11.54 -16.02 1.93
N LEU A 107 -11.93 -14.76 1.93
CA LEU A 107 -11.24 -13.75 1.12
C LEU A 107 -9.79 -13.60 1.61
N LEU A 108 -8.86 -13.59 0.66
CA LEU A 108 -7.45 -13.36 0.94
C LEU A 108 -7.22 -11.93 1.41
N ASN A 109 -7.80 -10.96 0.69
CA ASN A 109 -7.61 -9.54 0.93
C ASN A 109 -8.87 -8.92 1.52
N ASP A 110 -8.84 -8.60 2.81
CA ASP A 110 -9.89 -7.83 3.48
C ASP A 110 -9.90 -6.39 2.91
N ARG A 111 -8.71 -5.86 2.64
CA ARG A 111 -8.44 -4.57 1.99
C ARG A 111 -7.69 -4.83 0.68
N PRO A 112 -8.40 -5.03 -0.43
CA PRO A 112 -7.79 -5.31 -1.72
C PRO A 112 -6.86 -4.18 -2.17
N ASN A 113 -5.78 -4.55 -2.86
CA ASN A 113 -4.81 -3.61 -3.38
C ASN A 113 -5.48 -2.64 -4.37
N LEU A 114 -5.21 -1.35 -4.25
CA LEU A 114 -5.77 -0.34 -5.15
C LEU A 114 -4.71 0.15 -6.13
N ARG A 115 -4.87 -0.19 -7.41
CA ARG A 115 -3.97 0.26 -8.47
C ARG A 115 -4.46 1.56 -9.09
N LEU A 116 -3.56 2.54 -9.15
CA LEU A 116 -3.74 3.80 -9.87
C LEU A 116 -2.78 3.85 -11.06
N MET A 117 -3.28 4.02 -12.26
CA MET A 117 -2.49 4.40 -13.43
C MET A 117 -2.69 5.88 -13.70
N ALA A 118 -1.60 6.63 -13.77
CA ALA A 118 -1.65 8.07 -13.92
C ALA A 118 -0.54 8.60 -14.83
N THR A 119 -0.76 9.81 -15.34
CA THR A 119 0.23 10.58 -16.08
C THR A 119 0.51 11.87 -15.30
N VAL A 120 1.75 12.04 -14.87
CA VAL A 120 2.23 13.29 -14.25
C VAL A 120 2.63 14.25 -15.37
N ASN A 121 2.04 15.44 -15.38
CA ASN A 121 2.28 16.47 -16.38
C ASN A 121 3.17 17.59 -15.82
N PHE A 122 4.11 18.07 -16.63
CA PHE A 122 5.03 19.14 -16.25
C PHE A 122 4.76 20.40 -17.08
N ALA A 123 5.05 21.56 -16.52
CA ALA A 123 4.80 22.87 -17.15
C ALA A 123 5.48 23.01 -18.53
N GLY A 124 6.59 22.33 -18.77
CA GLY A 124 7.29 22.29 -20.05
C GLY A 124 6.70 21.33 -21.09
N GLY A 125 5.54 20.72 -20.84
CA GLY A 125 4.89 19.77 -21.74
C GLY A 125 5.41 18.33 -21.66
N GLN A 126 6.44 18.06 -20.84
CA GLN A 126 6.89 16.69 -20.58
C GLN A 126 5.84 15.95 -19.75
N THR A 127 5.79 14.63 -19.91
CA THR A 127 4.89 13.76 -19.16
C THR A 127 5.63 12.54 -18.61
N SER A 128 5.14 11.96 -17.54
CA SER A 128 5.64 10.73 -16.97
C SER A 128 4.48 9.82 -16.58
N ALA A 129 4.34 8.70 -17.27
CA ALA A 129 3.40 7.67 -16.87
C ALA A 129 3.92 6.92 -15.64
N ILE A 130 3.02 6.60 -14.70
CA ILE A 130 3.32 5.87 -13.48
C ILE A 130 2.15 4.96 -13.11
N THR A 131 2.48 3.79 -12.60
CA THR A 131 1.53 2.87 -11.96
C THR A 131 1.85 2.79 -10.47
N LEU A 132 0.88 3.10 -9.63
CA LEU A 132 0.99 2.96 -8.20
C LEU A 132 0.07 1.83 -7.72
N VAL A 133 0.54 1.02 -6.77
CA VAL A 133 -0.26 0.02 -6.07
C VAL A 133 -0.25 0.38 -4.59
N ASN A 134 -1.39 0.80 -4.06
CA ASN A 134 -1.55 1.14 -2.64
C ASN A 134 -2.06 -0.09 -1.89
N VAL A 135 -1.34 -0.46 -0.84
CA VAL A 135 -1.56 -1.71 -0.11
C VAL A 135 -1.82 -1.45 1.37
N HIS A 136 -2.60 -2.35 1.98
CA HIS A 136 -2.72 -2.45 3.43
C HIS A 136 -2.85 -3.93 3.79
N LEU A 137 -1.72 -4.58 4.01
CA LEU A 137 -1.67 -6.02 4.27
C LEU A 137 -2.12 -6.35 5.70
N ARG A 138 -2.34 -7.63 5.97
CA ARG A 138 -2.75 -8.11 7.29
C ARG A 138 -1.71 -7.77 8.34
N SER A 139 -2.20 -7.26 9.48
CA SER A 139 -1.35 -6.86 10.62
C SER A 139 -0.59 -8.03 11.24
N LEU A 140 0.43 -7.71 12.02
CA LEU A 140 1.22 -8.66 12.82
C LEU A 140 0.46 -9.21 14.05
N ASN A 141 -0.77 -8.73 14.30
CA ASN A 141 -1.58 -9.21 15.42
C ASN A 141 -1.76 -10.72 15.35
N SER A 142 -1.46 -11.41 16.45
CA SER A 142 -1.52 -12.87 16.60
C SER A 142 -0.49 -13.66 15.77
N VAL A 143 0.53 -13.03 15.15
CA VAL A 143 1.53 -13.74 14.32
C VAL A 143 2.27 -14.85 15.09
N GLY A 144 2.49 -14.67 16.38
CA GLY A 144 3.13 -15.64 17.28
C GLY A 144 2.14 -16.40 18.18
N ALA A 145 0.83 -16.32 17.96
CA ALA A 145 -0.17 -16.95 18.83
C ALA A 145 -0.07 -18.48 18.80
N THR A 146 -0.14 -19.08 19.99
CA THR A 146 -0.14 -20.55 20.19
C THR A 146 -1.52 -21.10 20.57
N THR A 147 -2.55 -20.24 20.60
CA THR A 147 -3.94 -20.65 20.78
C THR A 147 -4.38 -21.57 19.63
N PRO A 148 -5.28 -22.54 19.89
CA PRO A 148 -5.80 -23.41 18.84
C PRO A 148 -6.36 -22.61 17.67
N GLY A 149 -5.95 -22.97 16.46
CA GLY A 149 -6.43 -22.34 15.24
C GLY A 149 -7.84 -22.80 14.84
N SER A 150 -8.44 -22.10 13.88
CA SER A 150 -9.69 -22.48 13.23
C SER A 150 -9.41 -23.07 11.85
N ASN A 151 -10.43 -23.62 11.18
CA ASN A 151 -10.40 -24.04 9.78
C ASN A 151 -9.26 -25.01 9.45
N GLY A 152 -8.93 -25.92 10.40
CA GLY A 152 -7.88 -26.93 10.23
C GLY A 152 -6.45 -26.46 10.54
N TRP A 153 -6.25 -25.21 10.90
CA TRP A 153 -4.95 -24.74 11.38
C TRP A 153 -4.65 -25.23 12.79
N LEU A 154 -3.38 -25.63 13.04
CA LEU A 154 -2.97 -26.06 14.38
C LEU A 154 -3.01 -24.92 15.39
N THR A 155 -2.50 -23.75 14.99
CA THR A 155 -2.55 -22.54 15.81
C THR A 155 -3.07 -21.34 15.03
N ASP A 156 -3.59 -20.34 15.75
CA ASP A 156 -4.03 -19.08 15.16
C ASP A 156 -2.84 -18.34 14.54
N GLY A 157 -1.65 -18.43 15.15
CA GLY A 157 -0.42 -17.86 14.60
C GLY A 157 -0.03 -18.45 13.23
N GLU A 158 -0.14 -19.77 13.04
CA GLU A 158 0.10 -20.40 11.74
C GLU A 158 -0.84 -19.87 10.67
N ARG A 159 -2.13 -19.75 10.98
CA ARG A 159 -3.12 -19.19 10.07
C ARG A 159 -2.78 -17.74 9.68
N VAL A 160 -2.42 -16.91 10.66
CA VAL A 160 -2.05 -15.52 10.42
C VAL A 160 -0.81 -15.44 9.52
N ARG A 161 0.24 -16.20 9.80
CA ARG A 161 1.47 -16.23 8.99
C ARG A 161 1.19 -16.68 7.57
N ALA A 162 0.45 -17.79 7.40
CA ALA A 162 0.10 -18.30 6.07
C ALA A 162 -0.73 -17.31 5.25
N LYS A 163 -1.71 -16.63 5.86
CA LYS A 163 -2.50 -15.60 5.15
C LYS A 163 -1.64 -14.40 4.75
N ARG A 164 -0.74 -13.93 5.63
CA ARG A 164 0.23 -12.86 5.31
C ARG A 164 1.14 -13.24 4.15
N GLN A 165 1.66 -14.47 4.17
CA GLN A 165 2.49 -14.99 3.08
C GLN A 165 1.73 -15.01 1.76
N LYS A 166 0.49 -15.51 1.75
CA LYS A 166 -0.34 -15.55 0.55
C LYS A 166 -0.66 -14.15 0.00
N GLN A 167 -0.89 -13.17 0.86
CA GLN A 167 -1.04 -11.77 0.44
C GLN A 167 0.25 -11.22 -0.21
N ALA A 168 1.42 -11.54 0.35
CA ALA A 168 2.70 -11.15 -0.22
C ALA A 168 2.95 -11.80 -1.59
N GLU A 169 2.67 -13.10 -1.74
CA GLU A 169 2.77 -13.83 -3.00
C GLU A 169 1.81 -13.28 -4.08
N SER A 170 0.55 -13.00 -3.70
CA SER A 170 -0.45 -12.39 -4.58
C SER A 170 0.04 -11.04 -5.12
N LEU A 171 0.50 -10.17 -4.24
CA LEU A 171 1.04 -8.87 -4.64
C LEU A 171 2.32 -8.99 -5.48
N ALA A 172 3.22 -9.92 -5.15
CA ALA A 172 4.42 -10.20 -5.94
C ALA A 172 4.05 -10.65 -7.36
N ASN A 173 3.08 -11.57 -7.49
CA ASN A 173 2.58 -12.03 -8.78
C ASN A 173 1.92 -10.90 -9.59
N LEU A 174 1.17 -10.02 -8.95
CA LEU A 174 0.60 -8.81 -9.59
C LEU A 174 1.72 -7.93 -10.17
N VAL A 175 2.76 -7.65 -9.37
CA VAL A 175 3.92 -6.86 -9.80
C VAL A 175 4.64 -7.55 -10.97
N GLN A 176 4.94 -8.85 -10.85
CA GLN A 176 5.61 -9.62 -11.89
C GLN A 176 4.82 -9.65 -13.21
N ALA A 177 3.52 -9.83 -13.14
CA ALA A 177 2.67 -9.80 -14.33
C ALA A 177 2.73 -8.44 -15.03
N ARG A 178 2.82 -7.34 -14.28
CA ARG A 178 2.99 -6.00 -14.83
C ARG A 178 4.37 -5.82 -15.50
N GLN A 179 5.45 -6.27 -14.85
CA GLN A 179 6.81 -6.20 -15.39
C GLN A 179 6.95 -7.00 -16.69
N VAL A 180 6.35 -8.20 -16.74
CA VAL A 180 6.32 -9.02 -17.96
C VAL A 180 5.46 -8.38 -19.05
N GLY A 181 4.33 -7.78 -18.68
CA GLY A 181 3.44 -7.10 -19.63
C GLY A 181 4.05 -5.85 -20.25
N SER A 182 4.91 -5.14 -19.50
CA SER A 182 5.60 -3.92 -19.98
C SER A 182 6.86 -3.65 -19.16
N ALA A 183 8.01 -4.02 -19.68
CA ALA A 183 9.30 -3.79 -19.04
C ALA A 183 9.64 -2.28 -18.84
N ALA A 184 8.95 -1.38 -19.55
CA ALA A 184 9.12 0.07 -19.41
C ALA A 184 8.14 0.70 -18.40
N GLU A 185 7.24 -0.09 -17.81
CA GLU A 185 6.28 0.42 -16.84
C GLU A 185 6.98 0.83 -15.55
N ARG A 186 6.70 2.06 -15.10
CA ARG A 186 7.20 2.53 -13.80
C ARG A 186 6.20 2.16 -12.73
N ILE A 187 6.51 1.10 -11.99
CA ILE A 187 5.67 0.57 -10.93
C ILE A 187 6.21 1.05 -9.58
N LEU A 188 5.35 1.59 -8.75
CA LEU A 188 5.62 1.95 -7.37
C LEU A 188 4.59 1.28 -6.47
N VAL A 189 5.04 0.42 -5.57
CA VAL A 189 4.20 -0.16 -4.53
C VAL A 189 4.41 0.64 -3.25
N LEU A 190 3.34 1.06 -2.61
CA LEU A 190 3.38 1.88 -1.40
C LEU A 190 2.21 1.52 -0.48
N GLY A 191 2.35 1.81 0.80
CA GLY A 191 1.27 1.58 1.75
C GLY A 191 1.74 1.00 3.07
N ASP A 192 0.80 0.42 3.81
CA ASP A 192 1.10 -0.29 5.05
C ASP A 192 1.26 -1.79 4.76
N TYR A 193 2.50 -2.23 4.68
CA TYR A 193 2.83 -3.64 4.48
C TYR A 193 2.63 -4.47 5.74
N ASN A 194 2.49 -3.82 6.91
CA ASN A 194 2.50 -4.49 8.21
C ASN A 194 3.68 -5.46 8.34
N ALA A 195 4.85 -5.07 7.86
CA ALA A 195 6.05 -5.88 7.77
C ALA A 195 7.29 -5.03 8.08
N PHE A 196 8.33 -5.68 8.53
CA PHE A 196 9.64 -5.07 8.68
C PHE A 196 10.43 -5.14 7.36
N GLU A 197 11.38 -4.24 7.18
CA GLU A 197 12.37 -4.29 6.09
C GLU A 197 13.22 -5.58 6.16
N VAL A 198 13.35 -6.14 7.36
CA VAL A 198 14.13 -7.33 7.66
C VAL A 198 13.25 -8.55 7.96
N ASN A 199 13.80 -9.75 7.85
CA ASN A 199 13.15 -10.97 8.29
C ASN A 199 12.87 -10.93 9.81
N ASP A 200 11.62 -11.15 10.20
CA ASP A 200 11.17 -11.19 11.61
C ASP A 200 11.17 -12.63 12.19
N GLY A 201 11.56 -13.63 11.40
CA GLY A 201 11.58 -15.04 11.77
C GLY A 201 10.21 -15.73 11.67
N PHE A 202 9.13 -15.01 11.47
CA PHE A 202 7.79 -15.56 11.23
C PHE A 202 7.47 -15.66 9.74
N GLY A 203 7.90 -14.70 8.96
CA GLY A 203 7.75 -14.66 7.51
C GLY A 203 8.43 -13.40 6.96
N HIS A 204 8.80 -13.41 5.68
CA HIS A 204 9.50 -12.30 5.04
C HIS A 204 8.64 -11.66 3.94
N SER A 205 7.41 -11.23 4.30
CA SER A 205 6.43 -10.67 3.34
C SER A 205 7.01 -9.56 2.47
N PHE A 206 7.78 -8.62 3.06
CA PHE A 206 8.39 -7.52 2.33
C PHE A 206 9.47 -8.01 1.34
N GLY A 207 10.27 -9.01 1.72
CA GLY A 207 11.26 -9.63 0.82
C GLY A 207 10.61 -10.37 -0.34
N VAL A 208 9.53 -11.12 -0.09
CA VAL A 208 8.75 -11.80 -1.14
C VAL A 208 8.21 -10.80 -2.17
N ILE A 209 7.63 -9.70 -1.72
CA ILE A 209 7.08 -8.65 -2.60
C ILE A 209 8.19 -8.00 -3.45
N ARG A 210 9.39 -7.88 -2.90
CA ARG A 210 10.53 -7.25 -3.58
C ARG A 210 11.28 -8.17 -4.56
N GLY A 211 11.12 -9.50 -4.48
CA GLY A 211 11.93 -10.47 -5.22
C GLY A 211 13.23 -10.87 -4.50
N VAL A 212 13.31 -10.64 -3.20
CA VAL A 212 14.48 -10.99 -2.36
C VAL A 212 14.05 -11.75 -1.10
N PRO A 213 13.30 -12.87 -1.24
CA PRO A 213 12.89 -13.66 -0.09
C PRO A 213 14.11 -14.25 0.62
N VAL A 214 13.97 -14.53 1.91
CA VAL A 214 14.97 -15.33 2.63
C VAL A 214 14.75 -16.83 2.37
N PRO A 215 15.77 -17.69 2.59
CA PRO A 215 15.58 -19.14 2.50
C PRO A 215 14.49 -19.66 3.46
N ASP A 216 13.76 -20.67 3.03
CA ASP A 216 12.66 -21.32 3.77
C ASP A 216 12.98 -21.67 5.23
N ASN A 217 14.23 -22.02 5.51
CA ASN A 217 14.66 -22.42 6.85
C ASN A 217 14.93 -21.24 7.79
N GLU A 218 14.73 -20.01 7.33
CA GLU A 218 14.93 -18.79 8.12
C GLU A 218 13.61 -18.18 8.61
N THR A 219 12.46 -18.75 8.21
CA THR A 219 11.12 -18.33 8.63
C THR A 219 10.31 -19.51 9.17
N ALA A 220 9.18 -19.20 9.79
CA ALA A 220 8.24 -20.21 10.27
C ALA A 220 7.18 -20.62 9.21
N VAL A 221 7.21 -20.02 8.02
CA VAL A 221 6.26 -20.32 6.93
C VAL A 221 6.96 -21.18 5.87
N PRO A 222 6.56 -22.44 5.67
CA PRO A 222 7.18 -23.27 4.65
C PRO A 222 6.81 -22.78 3.24
N GLY A 223 7.78 -22.81 2.33
CA GLY A 223 7.62 -22.47 0.91
C GLY A 223 7.66 -20.98 0.59
N ASP A 224 8.08 -20.13 1.52
CA ASP A 224 8.13 -18.68 1.33
C ASP A 224 9.46 -18.16 0.73
N GLY A 225 10.43 -19.04 0.52
CA GLY A 225 11.74 -18.70 -0.08
C GLY A 225 11.75 -18.63 -1.61
N VAL A 226 10.59 -18.59 -2.27
CA VAL A 226 10.51 -18.53 -3.73
C VAL A 226 10.58 -17.09 -4.21
N ASP A 227 11.55 -16.79 -5.07
CA ASP A 227 11.62 -15.50 -5.79
C ASP A 227 10.53 -15.43 -6.87
N LEU A 228 9.61 -14.49 -6.71
CA LEU A 228 8.45 -14.28 -7.58
C LEU A 228 8.55 -13.02 -8.45
N VAL A 229 9.55 -12.16 -8.23
CA VAL A 229 9.64 -10.84 -8.86
C VAL A 229 11.01 -10.64 -9.50
N ASN A 230 11.04 -10.62 -10.83
CA ASN A 230 12.29 -10.42 -11.59
C ASN A 230 12.04 -9.45 -12.78
N PRO A 231 12.70 -8.28 -12.82
CA PRO A 231 13.74 -7.80 -11.90
C PRO A 231 13.17 -7.39 -10.52
N ASP A 232 14.02 -7.49 -9.49
CA ASP A 232 13.68 -7.12 -8.12
C ASP A 232 13.21 -5.67 -8.01
N LEU A 233 12.29 -5.41 -7.07
CA LEU A 233 11.92 -4.06 -6.72
C LEU A 233 12.98 -3.40 -5.82
N THR A 234 13.27 -2.15 -6.11
CA THR A 234 14.14 -1.34 -5.26
C THR A 234 13.37 -0.81 -4.06
N ASP A 235 13.88 -1.07 -2.87
CA ASP A 235 13.39 -0.44 -1.66
C ASP A 235 13.87 1.03 -1.59
N LEU A 236 12.94 1.96 -1.73
CA LEU A 236 13.26 3.40 -1.72
C LEU A 236 13.69 3.91 -0.34
N ALA A 237 13.34 3.24 0.76
CA ALA A 237 13.84 3.61 2.08
C ALA A 237 15.36 3.52 2.15
N THR A 238 16.00 2.64 1.37
CA THR A 238 17.46 2.51 1.31
C THR A 238 18.16 3.75 0.75
N THR A 239 17.46 4.65 0.10
CA THR A 239 17.99 5.95 -0.35
C THR A 239 18.13 6.96 0.79
N LEU A 240 17.52 6.69 1.94
CA LEU A 240 17.61 7.52 3.13
C LEU A 240 18.79 7.12 4.02
N PRO A 241 19.33 8.04 4.84
CA PRO A 241 20.26 7.67 5.91
C PRO A 241 19.63 6.62 6.84
N VAL A 242 20.42 5.65 7.31
CA VAL A 242 19.95 4.52 8.14
C VAL A 242 19.08 4.98 9.33
N ALA A 243 19.48 6.04 10.01
CA ALA A 243 18.73 6.60 11.15
C ALA A 243 17.34 7.20 10.77
N GLN A 244 17.02 7.30 9.48
CA GLN A 244 15.76 7.85 8.96
C GLN A 244 14.92 6.79 8.22
N ARG A 245 15.38 5.53 8.18
CA ARG A 245 14.70 4.41 7.49
C ARG A 245 13.65 3.77 8.38
N TYR A 246 12.69 4.55 8.84
CA TYR A 246 11.55 4.00 9.55
C TYR A 246 10.33 4.90 9.35
N SER A 247 9.15 4.32 9.34
CA SER A 247 7.87 5.03 9.28
C SER A 247 7.09 4.90 10.59
N TYR A 248 7.23 3.76 11.26
CA TYR A 248 6.49 3.44 12.46
C TYR A 248 7.32 2.54 13.39
N THR A 249 7.03 2.57 14.68
CA THR A 249 7.62 1.65 15.66
C THR A 249 6.54 0.72 16.18
N PHE A 250 6.67 -0.58 15.89
CA PHE A 250 5.79 -1.61 16.37
C PHE A 250 6.51 -2.46 17.43
N ASP A 251 5.93 -2.56 18.63
CA ASP A 251 6.47 -3.34 19.77
C ASP A 251 7.97 -3.08 20.03
N GLY A 252 8.38 -1.82 19.90
CA GLY A 252 9.76 -1.39 20.10
C GLY A 252 10.71 -1.57 18.91
N ASN A 253 10.24 -2.17 17.81
CA ASN A 253 11.01 -2.34 16.59
C ASN A 253 10.54 -1.37 15.49
N ALA A 254 11.48 -0.83 14.72
CA ALA A 254 11.17 0.06 13.59
C ALA A 254 10.63 -0.72 12.39
N GLN A 255 9.61 -0.16 11.74
CA GLN A 255 9.01 -0.63 10.48
C GLN A 255 9.26 0.39 9.37
#